data_b9eb7c2ce816151aa09e2507d8376024
#
_entry.id   b9eb7c2ce816151aa09e2507d8376024
#
_cell.length_a   1.000
_cell.length_b   1.000
_cell.length_c   1.000
_cell.angle_alpha   90.00
_cell.angle_beta   90.00
_cell.angle_gamma   90.00
#
_symmetry.space_group_name_H-M   'P 1'
#
loop_
_entity.id
_entity.type
_entity.pdbx_description
1 polymer ?
#
loop_
_entity_poly.entity_id
_entity_poly.type
_entity_poly.pdbx_seq_one_letter_code
_entity_poly.pdbx_strand_id
1 'polypeptide(L)'
;MTATRTEALTDAGQKTVFKILAAISVCHLLNDMLTSLLPSIYPLLKSSFHLDFAEVGLITLTYQSTASLLQPLVGLQADRRPRPYSLAVGMGFTLFGLLMLSMARTFATILVAAAFVGTGSSVFHPESSRVARMASGGQHGLAQSLFQVGGNAGLSLGPLLAAFIVLPRGLSSIAWFSVAALLAMIILANVGSWAKRHRLNRTKSHATNAEQHATLPVKKVALSIAVLMALLFSKFFYLASLTSYYTFYLMSKFHVSVRSAQIHLFVFLGAVALGTIVGGPVGDRIGRKYVIWYSILGVLPFTLLLPYANLFWTGILSVVIGVILASAFPAIVVYGQELIPGRVGMISGLFFGFAFGTAGVGAALLGELADLTDINFVYLVCSFLPAVGLLAAFLPNLERAGLHTAQESPV
;
A
#
# COMPACT_ATOMS: atom_id res chain seq x y z
N MET A 1 25.19 7.97 -51.59
CA MET A 1 24.08 8.71 -50.99
C MET A 1 22.94 7.74 -50.69
N THR A 2 23.03 6.89 -49.66
CA THR A 2 21.94 6.04 -49.16
C THR A 2 22.33 5.47 -47.82
N ALA A 3 22.62 6.36 -46.89
CA ALA A 3 22.79 5.97 -45.47
C ALA A 3 22.10 7.07 -44.65
N THR A 4 20.83 7.01 -44.44
CA THR A 4 20.14 7.94 -43.52
C THR A 4 18.64 7.59 -43.38
N ARG A 5 18.27 6.35 -43.15
CA ARG A 5 16.86 6.04 -42.78
C ARG A 5 16.70 4.88 -41.82
N THR A 6 17.78 4.35 -41.28
CA THR A 6 17.72 3.18 -40.35
C THR A 6 17.89 3.56 -38.88
N GLU A 7 18.21 4.82 -38.56
CA GLU A 7 18.43 5.29 -37.19
C GLU A 7 17.21 5.88 -36.47
N ALA A 8 16.06 6.01 -37.13
CA ALA A 8 14.88 6.64 -36.54
C ALA A 8 13.85 5.68 -35.95
N LEU A 9 14.19 4.40 -35.81
CA LEU A 9 13.27 3.37 -35.26
C LEU A 9 13.76 2.71 -33.96
N THR A 10 14.89 3.14 -33.45
CA THR A 10 15.34 2.73 -32.13
C THR A 10 14.84 3.75 -31.11
N ASP A 11 13.94 3.27 -30.26
CA ASP A 11 13.61 3.88 -28.97
C ASP A 11 12.72 5.14 -28.99
N ALA A 12 11.50 4.98 -29.49
CA ALA A 12 10.40 5.74 -28.93
C ALA A 12 10.18 5.22 -27.50
N GLY A 13 10.89 5.77 -26.51
CA GLY A 13 10.76 5.45 -25.09
C GLY A 13 9.28 5.30 -24.73
N GLN A 14 8.92 4.19 -24.11
CA GLN A 14 7.51 3.89 -23.80
C GLN A 14 6.96 5.06 -22.97
N LYS A 15 6.05 5.85 -23.53
CA LYS A 15 5.45 6.99 -22.83
C LYS A 15 4.60 6.48 -21.66
N THR A 16 4.70 7.16 -20.53
CA THR A 16 3.83 6.92 -19.36
C THR A 16 2.36 7.02 -19.76
N VAL A 17 1.57 5.99 -19.46
CA VAL A 17 0.14 5.94 -19.82
C VAL A 17 -0.69 6.45 -18.63
N PHE A 18 -0.73 7.77 -18.44
CA PHE A 18 -1.41 8.42 -17.33
C PHE A 18 -2.88 8.03 -17.16
N LYS A 19 -3.61 7.77 -18.26
CA LYS A 19 -5.00 7.31 -18.20
C LYS A 19 -5.14 5.98 -17.44
N ILE A 20 -4.21 5.07 -17.63
CA ILE A 20 -4.20 3.77 -16.92
C ILE A 20 -3.78 3.96 -15.47
N LEU A 21 -2.76 4.81 -15.21
CA LEU A 21 -2.34 5.12 -13.85
C LEU A 21 -3.46 5.80 -13.04
N ALA A 22 -4.17 6.75 -13.63
CA ALA A 22 -5.33 7.38 -13.01
C ALA A 22 -6.46 6.36 -12.76
N ALA A 23 -6.75 5.50 -13.73
CA ALA A 23 -7.78 4.47 -13.60
C ALA A 23 -7.49 3.51 -12.43
N ILE A 24 -6.24 3.01 -12.31
CA ILE A 24 -5.88 2.12 -11.20
C ILE A 24 -5.78 2.85 -9.87
N SER A 25 -5.39 4.14 -9.86
CA SER A 25 -5.39 4.97 -8.65
C SER A 25 -6.82 5.19 -8.12
N VAL A 26 -7.77 5.51 -9.01
CA VAL A 26 -9.19 5.62 -8.65
C VAL A 26 -9.74 4.27 -8.18
N CYS A 27 -9.41 3.17 -8.86
CA CYS A 27 -9.82 1.85 -8.39
C CYS A 27 -9.19 1.47 -7.06
N HIS A 28 -7.96 1.94 -6.75
CA HIS A 28 -7.34 1.76 -5.44
C HIS A 28 -8.09 2.55 -4.36
N LEU A 29 -8.44 3.81 -4.66
CA LEU A 29 -9.29 4.59 -3.77
C LEU A 29 -10.61 3.85 -3.47
N LEU A 30 -11.30 3.35 -4.50
CA LEU A 30 -12.55 2.62 -4.32
C LEU A 30 -12.34 1.32 -3.53
N ASN A 31 -11.31 0.53 -3.87
CA ASN A 31 -11.00 -0.71 -3.14
C ASN A 31 -10.76 -0.47 -1.65
N ASP A 32 -9.87 0.47 -1.33
CA ASP A 32 -9.47 0.71 0.06
C ASP A 32 -10.56 1.43 0.85
N MET A 33 -11.37 2.27 0.21
CA MET A 33 -12.59 2.82 0.78
C MET A 33 -13.58 1.70 1.16
N LEU A 34 -13.81 0.73 0.29
CA LEU A 34 -14.72 -0.39 0.51
C LEU A 34 -14.21 -1.34 1.61
N THR A 35 -12.92 -1.65 1.60
CA THR A 35 -12.32 -2.55 2.59
C THR A 35 -12.23 -1.90 3.97
N SER A 36 -12.00 -0.58 4.06
CA SER A 36 -11.95 0.15 5.32
C SER A 36 -13.32 0.35 5.99
N LEU A 37 -14.42 0.13 5.25
CA LEU A 37 -15.76 0.11 5.86
C LEU A 37 -15.89 -0.99 6.92
N LEU A 38 -15.34 -2.20 6.67
CA LEU A 38 -15.51 -3.34 7.56
C LEU A 38 -15.03 -3.04 9.00
N PRO A 39 -13.77 -2.63 9.25
CA PRO A 39 -13.36 -2.27 10.61
C PRO A 39 -14.09 -1.04 11.15
N SER A 40 -14.52 -0.13 10.29
CA SER A 40 -15.22 1.09 10.72
C SER A 40 -16.61 0.84 11.28
N ILE A 41 -17.23 -0.31 10.96
CA ILE A 41 -18.57 -0.69 11.43
C ILE A 41 -18.55 -1.73 12.56
N TYR A 42 -17.39 -2.09 13.12
CA TYR A 42 -17.31 -3.05 14.24
C TYR A 42 -18.22 -2.70 15.41
N PRO A 43 -18.36 -1.43 15.85
CA PRO A 43 -19.31 -1.10 16.92
C PRO A 43 -20.75 -1.46 16.56
N LEU A 44 -21.16 -1.23 15.31
CA LEU A 44 -22.49 -1.59 14.82
C LEU A 44 -22.67 -3.12 14.79
N LEU A 45 -21.68 -3.86 14.27
CA LEU A 45 -21.74 -5.33 14.25
C LEU A 45 -21.81 -5.90 15.67
N LYS A 46 -20.95 -5.38 16.57
CA LYS A 46 -20.93 -5.79 17.98
C LYS A 46 -22.29 -5.61 18.64
N SER A 47 -22.92 -4.45 18.49
CA SER A 47 -24.23 -4.17 19.08
C SER A 47 -25.36 -4.95 18.41
N SER A 48 -25.39 -5.06 17.08
CA SER A 48 -26.49 -5.69 16.34
C SER A 48 -26.52 -7.22 16.46
N PHE A 49 -25.36 -7.86 16.64
CA PHE A 49 -25.24 -9.32 16.73
C PHE A 49 -24.83 -9.80 18.14
N HIS A 50 -24.77 -8.89 19.13
CA HIS A 50 -24.36 -9.18 20.51
C HIS A 50 -22.99 -9.85 20.60
N LEU A 51 -22.04 -9.46 19.73
CA LEU A 51 -20.71 -10.06 19.65
C LEU A 51 -19.86 -9.66 20.87
N ASP A 52 -19.02 -10.57 21.30
CA ASP A 52 -17.93 -10.25 22.22
C ASP A 52 -16.69 -9.67 21.48
N PHE A 53 -15.65 -9.28 22.21
CA PHE A 53 -14.44 -8.71 21.59
C PHE A 53 -13.62 -9.77 20.85
N ALA A 54 -13.67 -11.04 21.28
CA ALA A 54 -12.98 -12.14 20.60
C ALA A 54 -13.61 -12.41 19.23
N GLU A 55 -14.93 -12.35 19.13
CA GLU A 55 -15.65 -12.49 17.86
C GLU A 55 -15.36 -11.32 16.89
N VAL A 56 -15.29 -10.08 17.37
CA VAL A 56 -14.83 -8.93 16.58
C VAL A 56 -13.38 -9.13 16.13
N GLY A 57 -12.53 -9.64 17.03
CA GLY A 57 -11.16 -10.03 16.70
C GLY A 57 -11.09 -11.11 15.62
N LEU A 58 -12.00 -12.09 15.64
CA LEU A 58 -12.07 -13.15 14.64
C LEU A 58 -12.51 -12.61 13.26
N ILE A 59 -13.40 -11.61 13.19
CA ILE A 59 -13.72 -10.91 11.93
C ILE A 59 -12.45 -10.24 11.36
N THR A 60 -11.72 -9.53 12.22
CA THR A 60 -10.46 -8.88 11.82
C THR A 60 -9.42 -9.89 11.32
N LEU A 61 -9.23 -10.99 12.06
CA LEU A 61 -8.30 -12.05 11.70
C LEU A 61 -8.68 -12.68 10.36
N THR A 62 -9.95 -12.98 10.14
CA THR A 62 -10.45 -13.55 8.88
C THR A 62 -10.18 -12.63 7.70
N TYR A 63 -10.53 -11.34 7.84
CA TYR A 63 -10.28 -10.35 6.82
C TYR A 63 -8.78 -10.17 6.54
N GLN A 64 -7.97 -9.95 7.58
CA GLN A 64 -6.53 -9.70 7.42
C GLN A 64 -5.78 -10.92 6.89
N SER A 65 -6.12 -12.13 7.33
CA SER A 65 -5.50 -13.35 6.83
C SER A 65 -5.75 -13.53 5.33
N THR A 66 -7.00 -13.35 4.89
CA THR A 66 -7.34 -13.47 3.47
C THR A 66 -6.79 -12.29 2.64
N ALA A 67 -6.79 -11.08 3.18
CA ALA A 67 -6.29 -9.90 2.50
C ALA A 67 -4.75 -9.88 2.38
N SER A 68 -4.01 -10.40 3.38
CA SER A 68 -2.55 -10.28 3.43
C SER A 68 -1.82 -11.53 2.97
N LEU A 69 -2.18 -12.72 3.50
CA LEU A 69 -1.43 -13.95 3.24
C LEU A 69 -1.59 -14.47 1.81
N LEU A 70 -2.72 -14.17 1.16
CA LEU A 70 -2.95 -14.58 -0.22
C LEU A 70 -2.22 -13.72 -1.25
N GLN A 71 -1.80 -12.50 -0.92
CA GLN A 71 -1.19 -11.56 -1.87
C GLN A 71 0.08 -12.11 -2.56
N PRO A 72 1.07 -12.71 -1.86
CA PRO A 72 2.24 -13.26 -2.52
C PRO A 72 1.90 -14.39 -3.49
N LEU A 73 0.91 -15.23 -3.13
CA LEU A 73 0.46 -16.35 -3.96
C LEU A 73 -0.26 -15.85 -5.22
N VAL A 74 -1.15 -14.89 -5.07
CA VAL A 74 -1.84 -14.23 -6.18
C VAL A 74 -0.83 -13.54 -7.09
N GLY A 75 0.11 -12.79 -6.53
CA GLY A 75 1.16 -12.12 -7.28
C GLY A 75 2.04 -13.10 -8.08
N LEU A 76 2.44 -14.22 -7.46
CA LEU A 76 3.18 -15.28 -8.14
C LEU A 76 2.38 -15.91 -9.28
N GLN A 77 1.08 -16.17 -9.06
CA GLN A 77 0.18 -16.69 -10.10
C GLN A 77 0.02 -15.69 -11.25
N ALA A 78 -0.10 -14.41 -10.95
CA ALA A 78 -0.21 -13.32 -11.91
C ALA A 78 1.04 -13.19 -12.79
N ASP A 79 2.23 -13.38 -12.21
CA ASP A 79 3.49 -13.36 -12.96
C ASP A 79 3.63 -14.57 -13.89
N ARG A 80 3.22 -15.77 -13.41
CA ARG A 80 3.31 -17.01 -14.20
C ARG A 80 2.26 -17.13 -15.30
N ARG A 81 1.02 -16.76 -14.97
CA ARG A 81 -0.15 -16.89 -15.86
C ARG A 81 -1.02 -15.63 -15.76
N PRO A 82 -0.57 -14.52 -16.35
CA PRO A 82 -1.28 -13.24 -16.24
C PRO A 82 -2.66 -13.33 -16.89
N ARG A 83 -3.70 -13.10 -16.09
CA ARG A 83 -5.09 -13.09 -16.52
C ARG A 83 -5.58 -11.64 -16.66
N PRO A 84 -5.99 -11.19 -17.84
CA PRO A 84 -6.31 -9.77 -18.07
C PRO A 84 -7.43 -9.21 -17.18
N TYR A 85 -8.35 -10.06 -16.74
CA TYR A 85 -9.53 -9.64 -15.98
C TYR A 85 -9.48 -10.05 -14.51
N SER A 86 -8.32 -10.50 -13.99
CA SER A 86 -8.15 -10.88 -12.58
C SER A 86 -8.54 -9.76 -11.63
N LEU A 87 -8.19 -8.51 -11.93
CA LEU A 87 -8.56 -7.33 -11.14
C LEU A 87 -10.08 -7.14 -11.06
N ALA A 88 -10.80 -7.27 -12.17
CA ALA A 88 -12.26 -7.16 -12.19
C ALA A 88 -12.91 -8.32 -11.41
N VAL A 89 -12.38 -9.53 -11.51
CA VAL A 89 -12.82 -10.70 -10.73
C VAL A 89 -12.53 -10.49 -9.23
N GLY A 90 -11.35 -9.99 -8.87
CA GLY A 90 -11.02 -9.64 -7.49
C GLY A 90 -12.01 -8.64 -6.90
N MET A 91 -12.30 -7.57 -7.63
CA MET A 91 -13.32 -6.59 -7.19
C MET A 91 -14.72 -7.22 -7.10
N GLY A 92 -15.02 -8.24 -7.91
CA GLY A 92 -16.25 -9.05 -7.81
C GLY A 92 -16.35 -9.79 -6.48
N PHE A 93 -15.23 -10.32 -5.94
CA PHE A 93 -15.22 -10.90 -4.59
C PHE A 93 -15.53 -9.84 -3.54
N THR A 94 -14.97 -8.64 -3.63
CA THR A 94 -15.29 -7.52 -2.72
C THR A 94 -16.77 -7.13 -2.82
N LEU A 95 -17.32 -7.01 -4.05
CA LEU A 95 -18.74 -6.74 -4.29
C LEU A 95 -19.63 -7.79 -3.61
N PHE A 96 -19.34 -9.05 -3.83
CA PHE A 96 -20.13 -10.16 -3.25
C PHE A 96 -20.04 -10.16 -1.73
N GLY A 97 -18.83 -9.93 -1.17
CA GLY A 97 -18.63 -9.82 0.27
C GLY A 97 -19.43 -8.67 0.90
N LEU A 98 -19.48 -7.50 0.26
CA LEU A 98 -20.27 -6.35 0.73
C LEU A 98 -21.79 -6.64 0.69
N LEU A 99 -22.28 -7.26 -0.39
CA LEU A 99 -23.70 -7.68 -0.48
C LEU A 99 -24.04 -8.71 0.60
N MET A 100 -23.18 -9.72 0.81
CA MET A 100 -23.36 -10.68 1.91
C MET A 100 -23.38 -9.99 3.27
N LEU A 101 -22.46 -9.04 3.50
CA LEU A 101 -22.37 -8.29 4.75
C LEU A 101 -23.63 -7.45 4.99
N SER A 102 -24.16 -6.80 3.94
CA SER A 102 -25.38 -6.01 4.04
C SER A 102 -26.63 -6.80 4.39
N MET A 103 -26.62 -8.10 4.10
CA MET A 103 -27.73 -9.04 4.35
C MET A 103 -27.42 -10.03 5.49
N ALA A 104 -26.31 -9.82 6.22
CA ALA A 104 -25.87 -10.75 7.24
C ALA A 104 -26.94 -10.86 8.36
N ARG A 105 -27.20 -12.11 8.78
CA ARG A 105 -28.13 -12.44 9.88
C ARG A 105 -27.44 -13.28 10.96
N THR A 106 -26.26 -13.79 10.69
CA THR A 106 -25.49 -14.64 11.62
C THR A 106 -24.04 -14.21 11.61
N PHE A 107 -23.33 -14.49 12.70
CA PHE A 107 -21.90 -14.27 12.82
C PHE A 107 -21.10 -15.02 11.73
N ALA A 108 -21.47 -16.25 11.40
CA ALA A 108 -20.84 -17.02 10.33
C ALA A 108 -20.94 -16.32 8.96
N THR A 109 -22.09 -15.69 8.66
CA THR A 109 -22.25 -14.91 7.42
C THR A 109 -21.31 -13.70 7.39
N ILE A 110 -21.09 -13.03 8.53
CA ILE A 110 -20.15 -11.90 8.64
C ILE A 110 -18.72 -12.39 8.35
N LEU A 111 -18.30 -13.53 8.93
CA LEU A 111 -16.96 -14.10 8.69
C LEU A 111 -16.75 -14.44 7.21
N VAL A 112 -17.72 -15.09 6.58
CA VAL A 112 -17.63 -15.43 5.15
C VAL A 112 -17.59 -14.15 4.30
N ALA A 113 -18.41 -13.15 4.61
CA ALA A 113 -18.38 -11.85 3.93
C ALA A 113 -17.01 -11.17 4.07
N ALA A 114 -16.44 -11.17 5.28
CA ALA A 114 -15.10 -10.64 5.54
C ALA A 114 -14.01 -11.36 4.75
N ALA A 115 -14.09 -12.70 4.64
CA ALA A 115 -13.18 -13.50 3.83
C ALA A 115 -13.28 -13.16 2.32
N PHE A 116 -14.48 -12.93 1.80
CA PHE A 116 -14.67 -12.49 0.41
C PHE A 116 -14.08 -11.10 0.15
N VAL A 117 -14.32 -10.14 1.05
CA VAL A 117 -13.74 -8.79 0.96
C VAL A 117 -12.20 -8.86 0.99
N GLY A 118 -11.64 -9.62 1.93
CA GLY A 118 -10.19 -9.82 2.03
C GLY A 118 -9.59 -10.49 0.79
N THR A 119 -10.26 -11.52 0.26
CA THR A 119 -9.83 -12.21 -0.99
C THR A 119 -9.82 -11.24 -2.16
N GLY A 120 -10.83 -10.38 -2.30
CA GLY A 120 -10.87 -9.33 -3.33
C GLY A 120 -9.67 -8.39 -3.23
N SER A 121 -9.39 -7.89 -2.04
CA SER A 121 -8.23 -7.04 -1.74
C SER A 121 -6.89 -7.72 -2.04
N SER A 122 -6.78 -9.03 -1.74
CA SER A 122 -5.54 -9.79 -2.00
C SER A 122 -5.19 -9.93 -3.49
N VAL A 123 -6.19 -9.93 -4.35
CA VAL A 123 -5.99 -9.90 -5.82
C VAL A 123 -5.62 -8.50 -6.29
N PHE A 124 -6.24 -7.48 -5.70
CA PHE A 124 -6.15 -6.11 -6.17
C PHE A 124 -4.73 -5.54 -6.10
N HIS A 125 -4.06 -5.60 -4.95
CA HIS A 125 -2.79 -4.91 -4.73
C HIS A 125 -1.63 -5.42 -5.62
N PRO A 126 -1.31 -6.73 -5.68
CA PRO A 126 -0.18 -7.20 -6.50
C PRO A 126 -0.43 -7.00 -8.00
N GLU A 127 -1.64 -7.24 -8.47
CA GLU A 127 -1.99 -7.10 -9.89
C GLU A 127 -2.02 -5.63 -10.33
N SER A 128 -2.58 -4.72 -9.50
CA SER A 128 -2.59 -3.28 -9.81
C SER A 128 -1.20 -2.68 -9.80
N SER A 129 -0.33 -3.08 -8.85
CA SER A 129 1.08 -2.66 -8.83
C SER A 129 1.82 -3.14 -10.08
N ARG A 130 1.51 -4.35 -10.58
CA ARG A 130 2.04 -4.87 -11.85
C ARG A 130 1.56 -4.05 -13.05
N VAL A 131 0.28 -3.67 -13.08
CA VAL A 131 -0.30 -2.80 -14.12
C VAL A 131 0.34 -1.40 -14.05
N ALA A 132 0.54 -0.84 -12.85
CA ALA A 132 1.22 0.44 -12.67
C ALA A 132 2.62 0.43 -13.28
N ARG A 133 3.38 -0.64 -13.03
CA ARG A 133 4.71 -0.83 -13.64
C ARG A 133 4.63 -0.93 -15.17
N MET A 134 3.65 -1.64 -15.73
CA MET A 134 3.46 -1.74 -17.17
C MET A 134 3.11 -0.40 -17.83
N ALA A 135 2.36 0.45 -17.12
CA ALA A 135 1.93 1.78 -17.62
C ALA A 135 2.93 2.90 -17.33
N SER A 136 4.03 2.61 -16.64
CA SER A 136 4.96 3.62 -16.10
C SER A 136 5.83 4.32 -17.15
N GLY A 137 6.07 3.70 -18.30
CA GLY A 137 6.99 4.27 -19.31
C GLY A 137 8.40 4.53 -18.77
N GLY A 138 8.91 3.65 -17.87
CA GLY A 138 10.19 3.81 -17.20
C GLY A 138 10.13 4.56 -15.87
N GLN A 139 9.12 5.43 -15.64
CA GLN A 139 8.94 6.17 -14.39
C GLN A 139 8.23 5.31 -13.32
N HIS A 140 8.91 4.26 -12.87
CA HIS A 140 8.31 3.24 -12.00
C HIS A 140 7.92 3.78 -10.63
N GLY A 141 8.73 4.67 -10.05
CA GLY A 141 8.45 5.32 -8.78
C GLY A 141 7.23 6.24 -8.85
N LEU A 142 7.14 7.08 -9.89
CA LEU A 142 5.96 7.93 -10.13
C LEU A 142 4.69 7.08 -10.26
N ALA A 143 4.73 6.01 -11.05
CA ALA A 143 3.58 5.14 -11.27
C ALA A 143 3.12 4.48 -9.98
N GLN A 144 4.05 3.98 -9.17
CA GLN A 144 3.76 3.36 -7.88
C GLN A 144 3.23 4.38 -6.87
N SER A 145 3.74 5.61 -6.87
CA SER A 145 3.24 6.69 -6.01
C SER A 145 1.81 7.09 -6.37
N LEU A 146 1.51 7.29 -7.65
CA LEU A 146 0.15 7.61 -8.10
C LEU A 146 -0.84 6.50 -7.72
N PHE A 147 -0.43 5.25 -7.86
CA PHE A 147 -1.23 4.11 -7.40
C PHE A 147 -1.50 4.18 -5.89
N GLN A 148 -0.46 4.39 -5.06
CA GLN A 148 -0.57 4.40 -3.60
C GLN A 148 -1.40 5.54 -3.03
N VAL A 149 -1.36 6.71 -3.66
CA VAL A 149 -2.16 7.87 -3.23
C VAL A 149 -3.66 7.54 -3.25
N GLY A 150 -4.12 6.79 -4.27
CA GLY A 150 -5.49 6.31 -4.33
C GLY A 150 -5.87 5.51 -3.09
N GLY A 151 -5.06 4.52 -2.71
CA GLY A 151 -5.29 3.71 -1.52
C GLY A 151 -5.34 4.53 -0.23
N ASN A 152 -4.33 5.39 0.00
CA ASN A 152 -4.29 6.24 1.19
C ASN A 152 -5.52 7.16 1.30
N ALA A 153 -5.99 7.72 0.18
CA ALA A 153 -7.21 8.51 0.13
C ALA A 153 -8.46 7.64 0.43
N GLY A 154 -8.52 6.43 -0.14
CA GLY A 154 -9.60 5.48 0.10
C GLY A 154 -9.74 5.07 1.55
N LEU A 155 -8.63 4.68 2.19
CA LEU A 155 -8.59 4.30 3.61
C LEU A 155 -9.15 5.40 4.53
N SER A 156 -8.91 6.67 4.21
CA SER A 156 -9.41 7.80 5.00
C SER A 156 -10.92 8.01 4.88
N LEU A 157 -11.54 7.57 3.78
CA LEU A 157 -12.97 7.75 3.52
C LEU A 157 -13.85 6.74 4.26
N GLY A 158 -13.36 5.51 4.51
CA GLY A 158 -14.17 4.45 5.13
C GLY A 158 -14.83 4.85 6.44
N PRO A 159 -14.09 5.37 7.44
CA PRO A 159 -14.66 5.82 8.70
C PRO A 159 -15.73 6.92 8.54
N LEU A 160 -15.52 7.87 7.61
CA LEU A 160 -16.49 8.92 7.33
C LEU A 160 -17.80 8.34 6.76
N LEU A 161 -17.68 7.45 5.78
CA LEU A 161 -18.82 6.79 5.16
C LEU A 161 -19.57 5.89 6.15
N ALA A 162 -18.84 5.19 7.02
CA ALA A 162 -19.45 4.44 8.12
C ALA A 162 -20.25 5.37 9.04
N ALA A 163 -19.66 6.49 9.50
CA ALA A 163 -20.27 7.42 10.42
C ALA A 163 -21.52 8.12 9.83
N PHE A 164 -21.45 8.57 8.57
CA PHE A 164 -22.51 9.38 7.97
C PHE A 164 -23.56 8.56 7.20
N ILE A 165 -23.23 7.34 6.78
CA ILE A 165 -24.13 6.51 5.97
C ILE A 165 -24.53 5.24 6.71
N VAL A 166 -23.58 4.43 7.16
CA VAL A 166 -23.89 3.10 7.69
C VAL A 166 -24.48 3.16 9.09
N LEU A 167 -23.88 3.93 10.00
CA LEU A 167 -24.36 4.02 11.38
C LEU A 167 -25.79 4.57 11.48
N PRO A 168 -26.19 5.65 10.73
CA PRO A 168 -27.56 6.14 10.79
C PRO A 168 -28.60 5.25 10.08
N ARG A 169 -28.19 4.48 9.05
CA ARG A 169 -29.12 3.72 8.19
C ARG A 169 -29.07 2.21 8.40
N GLY A 170 -28.16 1.74 9.25
CA GLY A 170 -27.97 0.32 9.56
C GLY A 170 -27.19 -0.45 8.50
N LEU A 171 -26.97 -1.72 8.81
CA LEU A 171 -26.09 -2.61 8.06
C LEU A 171 -26.52 -2.79 6.58
N SER A 172 -27.81 -2.78 6.29
CA SER A 172 -28.34 -2.90 4.92
C SER A 172 -27.85 -1.82 3.97
N SER A 173 -27.49 -0.63 4.48
CA SER A 173 -26.98 0.47 3.66
C SER A 173 -25.61 0.19 3.05
N ILE A 174 -24.89 -0.83 3.53
CA ILE A 174 -23.65 -1.31 2.92
C ILE A 174 -23.88 -1.75 1.46
N ALA A 175 -25.08 -2.24 1.13
CA ALA A 175 -25.43 -2.56 -0.25
C ALA A 175 -25.27 -1.37 -1.22
N TRP A 176 -25.38 -0.13 -0.77
CA TRP A 176 -25.20 1.04 -1.63
C TRP A 176 -23.78 1.17 -2.18
N PHE A 177 -22.78 0.72 -1.40
CA PHE A 177 -21.39 0.73 -1.82
C PHE A 177 -21.07 -0.29 -2.92
N SER A 178 -22.02 -1.21 -3.19
CA SER A 178 -21.94 -2.11 -4.36
C SER A 178 -21.87 -1.34 -5.68
N VAL A 179 -22.46 -0.15 -5.76
CA VAL A 179 -22.35 0.72 -6.94
C VAL A 179 -20.89 1.14 -7.18
N ALA A 180 -20.17 1.48 -6.11
CA ALA A 180 -18.74 1.82 -6.20
C ALA A 180 -17.91 0.60 -6.63
N ALA A 181 -18.22 -0.59 -6.11
CA ALA A 181 -17.54 -1.83 -6.50
C ALA A 181 -17.84 -2.18 -7.98
N LEU A 182 -19.08 -2.03 -8.45
CA LEU A 182 -19.44 -2.23 -9.86
C LEU A 182 -18.72 -1.23 -10.78
N LEU A 183 -18.64 0.05 -10.39
CA LEU A 183 -17.90 1.05 -11.12
C LEU A 183 -16.42 0.66 -11.24
N ALA A 184 -15.80 0.24 -10.12
CA ALA A 184 -14.43 -0.24 -10.12
C ALA A 184 -14.25 -1.47 -11.02
N MET A 185 -15.19 -2.44 -11.01
CA MET A 185 -15.15 -3.61 -11.91
C MET A 185 -15.15 -3.20 -13.38
N ILE A 186 -15.99 -2.24 -13.78
CA ILE A 186 -16.08 -1.75 -15.17
C ILE A 186 -14.74 -1.09 -15.57
N ILE A 187 -14.21 -0.23 -14.71
CA ILE A 187 -12.91 0.44 -14.96
C ILE A 187 -11.80 -0.61 -15.07
N LEU A 188 -11.75 -1.56 -14.14
CA LEU A 188 -10.73 -2.63 -14.12
C LEU A 188 -10.85 -3.59 -15.30
N ALA A 189 -12.04 -3.86 -15.82
CA ALA A 189 -12.23 -4.64 -17.04
C ALA A 189 -11.62 -3.92 -18.27
N ASN A 190 -11.79 -2.59 -18.34
CA ASN A 190 -11.16 -1.77 -19.39
C ASN A 190 -9.62 -1.75 -19.25
N VAL A 191 -9.11 -1.62 -18.03
CA VAL A 191 -7.67 -1.75 -17.72
C VAL A 191 -7.15 -3.12 -18.13
N GLY A 192 -7.88 -4.19 -17.83
CA GLY A 192 -7.55 -5.56 -18.24
C GLY A 192 -7.47 -5.72 -19.76
N SER A 193 -8.42 -5.13 -20.49
CA SER A 193 -8.42 -5.12 -21.96
C SER A 193 -7.21 -4.38 -22.52
N TRP A 194 -6.82 -3.26 -21.92
CA TRP A 194 -5.61 -2.55 -22.25
C TRP A 194 -4.35 -3.40 -21.97
N ALA A 195 -4.24 -3.99 -20.79
CA ALA A 195 -3.11 -4.83 -20.40
C ALA A 195 -2.94 -6.04 -21.35
N LYS A 196 -4.03 -6.66 -21.79
CA LYS A 196 -4.02 -7.73 -22.79
C LYS A 196 -3.42 -7.26 -24.12
N ARG A 197 -3.89 -6.12 -24.64
CA ARG A 197 -3.39 -5.55 -25.91
C ARG A 197 -1.92 -5.13 -25.81
N HIS A 198 -1.56 -4.46 -24.74
CA HIS A 198 -0.19 -4.00 -24.51
C HIS A 198 0.80 -5.18 -24.48
N ARG A 199 0.45 -6.28 -23.80
CA ARG A 199 1.27 -7.49 -23.74
C ARG A 199 1.41 -8.16 -25.10
N LEU A 200 0.35 -8.30 -25.89
CA LEU A 200 0.40 -8.88 -27.23
C LEU A 200 1.31 -8.08 -28.17
N ASN A 201 1.27 -6.76 -28.08
CA ASN A 201 2.13 -5.87 -28.87
C ASN A 201 3.61 -6.02 -28.48
N ARG A 202 3.89 -6.14 -27.16
CA ARG A 202 5.25 -6.32 -26.65
C ARG A 202 5.85 -7.67 -27.04
N THR A 203 5.08 -8.74 -27.03
CA THR A 203 5.56 -10.07 -27.46
C THR A 203 5.95 -10.07 -28.95
N LYS A 204 5.27 -9.29 -29.78
CA LYS A 204 5.61 -9.13 -31.21
C LYS A 204 6.89 -8.32 -31.42
N SER A 205 7.18 -7.35 -30.55
CA SER A 205 8.36 -6.46 -30.64
C SER A 205 9.64 -7.10 -30.05
N HIS A 206 9.51 -8.01 -29.07
CA HIS A 206 10.66 -8.57 -28.35
C HIS A 206 11.17 -9.93 -28.86
N ALA A 207 10.78 -10.36 -30.04
CA ALA A 207 11.38 -11.57 -30.64
C ALA A 207 12.88 -11.43 -30.98
N THR A 208 13.48 -10.25 -30.78
CA THR A 208 14.85 -9.94 -31.24
C THR A 208 15.85 -9.55 -30.14
N ASN A 209 15.46 -9.26 -28.91
CA ASN A 209 16.41 -8.85 -27.88
C ASN A 209 16.09 -9.51 -26.52
N ALA A 210 16.66 -10.68 -26.27
CA ALA A 210 16.86 -11.19 -24.92
C ALA A 210 18.05 -10.43 -24.32
N GLU A 211 17.82 -9.22 -23.79
CA GLU A 211 18.81 -8.49 -23.02
C GLU A 211 19.16 -9.32 -21.78
N GLN A 212 20.42 -9.74 -21.70
CA GLN A 212 21.00 -10.37 -20.52
C GLN A 212 21.03 -9.34 -19.39
N HIS A 213 19.98 -9.33 -18.58
CA HIS A 213 20.00 -8.55 -17.35
C HIS A 213 21.04 -9.16 -16.41
N ALA A 214 22.05 -8.36 -16.04
CA ALA A 214 23.03 -8.77 -15.04
C ALA A 214 22.27 -9.09 -13.73
N THR A 215 22.24 -10.37 -13.35
CA THR A 215 21.57 -10.81 -12.14
C THR A 215 22.53 -10.73 -10.96
N LEU A 216 22.09 -10.13 -9.85
CA LEU A 216 22.85 -10.17 -8.61
C LEU A 216 22.94 -11.61 -8.08
N PRO A 217 24.03 -11.95 -7.36
CA PRO A 217 24.14 -13.23 -6.68
C PRO A 217 22.94 -13.48 -5.76
N VAL A 218 22.40 -14.70 -5.74
CA VAL A 218 21.19 -15.07 -4.96
C VAL A 218 21.31 -14.66 -3.50
N LYS A 219 22.49 -14.80 -2.88
CA LYS A 219 22.73 -14.37 -1.49
C LYS A 219 22.54 -12.87 -1.30
N LYS A 220 22.97 -12.04 -2.27
CA LYS A 220 22.77 -10.58 -2.21
C LYS A 220 21.30 -10.20 -2.38
N VAL A 221 20.59 -10.89 -3.28
CA VAL A 221 19.14 -10.69 -3.47
C VAL A 221 18.39 -11.06 -2.19
N ALA A 222 18.66 -12.23 -1.61
CA ALA A 222 18.01 -12.68 -0.38
C ALA A 222 18.27 -11.73 0.79
N LEU A 223 19.53 -11.28 0.96
CA LEU A 223 19.87 -10.28 1.98
C LEU A 223 19.12 -8.96 1.75
N SER A 224 19.06 -8.48 0.51
CA SER A 224 18.35 -7.24 0.19
C SER A 224 16.85 -7.35 0.48
N ILE A 225 16.21 -8.46 0.14
CA ILE A 225 14.80 -8.70 0.49
C ILE A 225 14.62 -8.74 2.02
N ALA A 226 15.50 -9.41 2.76
CA ALA A 226 15.44 -9.45 4.23
C ALA A 226 15.58 -8.04 4.83
N VAL A 227 16.50 -7.23 4.33
CA VAL A 227 16.65 -5.83 4.73
C VAL A 227 15.37 -5.04 4.43
N LEU A 228 14.82 -5.14 3.21
CA LEU A 228 13.57 -4.45 2.85
C LEU A 228 12.39 -4.87 3.75
N MET A 229 12.30 -6.16 4.11
CA MET A 229 11.28 -6.64 5.04
C MET A 229 11.45 -6.06 6.44
N ALA A 230 12.70 -5.97 6.95
CA ALA A 230 12.99 -5.32 8.23
C ALA A 230 12.65 -3.82 8.21
N LEU A 231 12.93 -3.14 7.10
CA LEU A 231 12.57 -1.72 6.91
C LEU A 231 11.05 -1.53 6.84
N LEU A 232 10.33 -2.42 6.15
CA LEU A 232 8.87 -2.41 6.11
C LEU A 232 8.27 -2.68 7.50
N PHE A 233 8.82 -3.65 8.24
CA PHE A 233 8.43 -3.92 9.62
C PHE A 233 8.53 -2.64 10.46
N SER A 234 9.71 -2.05 10.52
CA SER A 234 9.97 -0.81 11.27
C SER A 234 8.97 0.30 10.91
N LYS A 235 8.82 0.54 9.59
CA LYS A 235 7.93 1.59 9.08
C LYS A 235 6.47 1.35 9.44
N PHE A 236 5.94 0.16 9.16
CA PHE A 236 4.51 -0.10 9.34
C PHE A 236 4.14 -0.33 10.79
N PHE A 237 5.07 -0.82 11.61
CA PHE A 237 4.88 -0.92 13.05
C PHE A 237 4.82 0.49 13.69
N TYR A 238 5.75 1.38 13.30
CA TYR A 238 5.70 2.79 13.73
C TYR A 238 4.44 3.50 13.20
N LEU A 239 4.08 3.28 11.94
CA LEU A 239 2.87 3.86 11.37
C LEU A 239 1.62 3.39 12.12
N ALA A 240 1.56 2.13 12.55
CA ALA A 240 0.46 1.61 13.36
C ALA A 240 0.31 2.37 14.70
N SER A 241 1.42 2.79 15.34
CA SER A 241 1.35 3.60 16.55
C SER A 241 0.65 4.94 16.31
N LEU A 242 0.91 5.58 15.16
CA LEU A 242 0.31 6.87 14.80
C LEU A 242 -1.13 6.71 14.28
N THR A 243 -1.43 5.68 13.49
CA THR A 243 -2.77 5.53 12.92
C THR A 243 -3.79 5.00 13.93
N SER A 244 -3.38 4.14 14.86
CA SER A 244 -4.27 3.50 15.83
C SER A 244 -4.33 4.22 17.17
N TYR A 245 -3.23 4.85 17.60
CA TYR A 245 -3.09 5.33 18.98
C TYR A 245 -2.82 6.84 19.11
N TYR A 246 -2.66 7.59 18.01
CA TYR A 246 -2.31 9.01 18.07
C TYR A 246 -3.38 9.86 18.79
N THR A 247 -4.65 9.57 18.56
CA THR A 247 -5.75 10.28 19.25
C THR A 247 -5.70 10.03 20.76
N PHE A 248 -5.47 8.80 21.18
CA PHE A 248 -5.33 8.46 22.61
C PHE A 248 -4.10 9.11 23.25
N TYR A 249 -2.98 9.11 22.53
CA TYR A 249 -1.76 9.81 22.99
C TYR A 249 -1.99 11.30 23.20
N LEU A 250 -2.63 11.99 22.24
CA LEU A 250 -2.91 13.42 22.35
C LEU A 250 -3.88 13.72 23.51
N MET A 251 -4.91 12.90 23.67
CA MET A 251 -5.89 13.05 24.75
C MET A 251 -5.25 12.79 26.12
N SER A 252 -4.45 11.75 26.25
CA SER A 252 -3.78 11.38 27.50
C SER A 252 -2.73 12.43 27.90
N LYS A 253 -1.86 12.82 26.97
CA LYS A 253 -0.73 13.70 27.26
C LYS A 253 -1.09 15.19 27.39
N PHE A 254 -2.01 15.66 26.53
CA PHE A 254 -2.31 17.10 26.42
C PHE A 254 -3.74 17.44 26.83
N HIS A 255 -4.54 16.46 27.27
CA HIS A 255 -5.93 16.65 27.72
C HIS A 255 -6.81 17.37 26.69
N VAL A 256 -6.51 17.18 25.39
CA VAL A 256 -7.29 17.77 24.30
C VAL A 256 -8.60 17.01 24.10
N SER A 257 -9.60 17.69 23.51
CA SER A 257 -10.85 17.04 23.14
C SER A 257 -10.65 15.99 22.03
N VAL A 258 -11.54 14.99 21.96
CA VAL A 258 -11.57 13.98 20.90
C VAL A 258 -11.56 14.65 19.51
N ARG A 259 -12.34 15.74 19.34
CA ARG A 259 -12.39 16.48 18.09
C ARG A 259 -11.02 17.07 17.70
N SER A 260 -10.32 17.66 18.64
CA SER A 260 -8.97 18.20 18.40
C SER A 260 -7.99 17.08 18.02
N ALA A 261 -8.01 15.97 18.75
CA ALA A 261 -7.16 14.82 18.47
C ALA A 261 -7.41 14.23 17.07
N GLN A 262 -8.68 14.14 16.66
CA GLN A 262 -9.06 13.68 15.31
C GLN A 262 -8.60 14.64 14.21
N ILE A 263 -8.62 15.96 14.44
CA ILE A 263 -8.08 16.93 13.47
C ILE A 263 -6.57 16.72 13.29
N HIS A 264 -5.82 16.52 14.37
CA HIS A 264 -4.38 16.22 14.28
C HIS A 264 -4.11 14.92 13.51
N LEU A 265 -4.90 13.87 13.77
CA LEU A 265 -4.81 12.62 13.02
C LEU A 265 -5.10 12.82 11.52
N PHE A 266 -6.15 13.58 11.18
CA PHE A 266 -6.48 13.91 9.79
C PHE A 266 -5.33 14.67 9.09
N VAL A 267 -4.74 15.66 9.77
CA VAL A 267 -3.59 16.42 9.24
C VAL A 267 -2.38 15.49 9.03
N PHE A 268 -2.11 14.59 9.97
CA PHE A 268 -1.07 13.56 9.82
C PHE A 268 -1.32 12.65 8.59
N LEU A 269 -2.54 12.14 8.42
CA LEU A 269 -2.90 11.30 7.27
C LEU A 269 -2.80 12.06 5.94
N GLY A 270 -3.15 13.35 5.92
CA GLY A 270 -2.93 14.22 4.79
C GLY A 270 -1.43 14.36 4.43
N ALA A 271 -0.58 14.50 5.45
CA ALA A 271 0.86 14.54 5.28
C ALA A 271 1.43 13.22 4.72
N VAL A 272 0.90 12.07 5.17
CA VAL A 272 1.23 10.74 4.62
C VAL A 272 0.88 10.66 3.13
N ALA A 273 -0.29 11.15 2.73
CA ALA A 273 -0.69 11.17 1.32
C ALA A 273 0.25 12.04 0.46
N LEU A 274 0.62 13.24 0.95
CA LEU A 274 1.57 14.14 0.28
C LEU A 274 2.95 13.48 0.14
N GLY A 275 3.47 12.88 1.22
CA GLY A 275 4.76 12.21 1.20
C GLY A 275 4.81 11.05 0.19
N THR A 276 3.71 10.34 0.05
CA THR A 276 3.58 9.24 -0.92
C THR A 276 3.70 9.75 -2.37
N ILE A 277 3.13 10.92 -2.68
CA ILE A 277 3.25 11.54 -4.02
C ILE A 277 4.70 11.88 -4.34
N VAL A 278 5.42 12.41 -3.36
CA VAL A 278 6.79 12.91 -3.56
C VAL A 278 7.81 11.79 -3.70
N GLY A 279 7.64 10.71 -2.93
CA GLY A 279 8.65 9.65 -2.78
C GLY A 279 9.04 8.95 -4.08
N GLY A 280 8.08 8.65 -4.95
CA GLY A 280 8.34 7.94 -6.21
C GLY A 280 9.13 8.77 -7.22
N PRO A 281 8.67 9.97 -7.60
CA PRO A 281 9.41 10.82 -8.54
C PRO A 281 10.82 11.19 -8.06
N VAL A 282 10.98 11.39 -6.74
CA VAL A 282 12.30 11.63 -6.16
C VAL A 282 13.18 10.39 -6.30
N GLY A 283 12.63 9.19 -6.03
CA GLY A 283 13.33 7.91 -6.19
C GLY A 283 13.73 7.63 -7.65
N ASP A 284 12.92 8.03 -8.61
CA ASP A 284 13.25 7.90 -10.04
C ASP A 284 14.41 8.82 -10.46
N ARG A 285 14.66 9.93 -9.74
CA ARG A 285 15.72 10.91 -10.07
C ARG A 285 17.03 10.69 -9.32
N ILE A 286 16.95 10.47 -8.00
CA ILE A 286 18.14 10.40 -7.14
C ILE A 286 18.52 8.98 -6.73
N GLY A 287 17.70 8.01 -7.10
CA GLY A 287 17.88 6.59 -6.77
C GLY A 287 17.05 6.13 -5.59
N ARG A 288 16.46 4.96 -5.74
CA ARG A 288 15.50 4.38 -4.78
C ARG A 288 16.13 4.07 -3.44
N LYS A 289 17.38 3.56 -3.44
CA LYS A 289 18.15 3.30 -2.21
C LYS A 289 18.22 4.52 -1.30
N TYR A 290 18.49 5.69 -1.89
CA TYR A 290 18.63 6.94 -1.12
C TYR A 290 17.29 7.39 -0.55
N VAL A 291 16.21 7.31 -1.32
CA VAL A 291 14.86 7.63 -0.81
C VAL A 291 14.50 6.71 0.36
N ILE A 292 14.73 5.41 0.24
CA ILE A 292 14.48 4.44 1.32
C ILE A 292 15.28 4.83 2.57
N TRP A 293 16.56 5.13 2.40
CA TRP A 293 17.45 5.47 3.52
C TRP A 293 17.02 6.75 4.22
N TYR A 294 16.85 7.84 3.45
CA TYR A 294 16.43 9.13 4.00
C TYR A 294 15.02 9.09 4.59
N SER A 295 14.12 8.31 4.03
CA SER A 295 12.74 8.22 4.54
C SER A 295 12.64 7.46 5.86
N ILE A 296 13.41 6.40 6.05
CA ILE A 296 13.31 5.58 7.26
C ILE A 296 14.29 6.06 8.33
N LEU A 297 15.58 6.25 7.98
CA LEU A 297 16.56 6.74 8.94
C LEU A 297 16.43 8.26 9.17
N GLY A 298 16.18 9.03 8.13
CA GLY A 298 16.07 10.48 8.23
C GLY A 298 14.87 10.97 9.03
N VAL A 299 13.85 10.12 9.24
CA VAL A 299 12.73 10.46 10.13
C VAL A 299 13.10 10.29 11.62
N LEU A 300 14.16 9.55 11.96
CA LEU A 300 14.54 9.20 13.32
C LEU A 300 14.67 10.40 14.28
N PRO A 301 15.32 11.53 13.93
CA PRO A 301 15.41 12.67 14.83
C PRO A 301 14.03 13.21 15.22
N PHE A 302 13.10 13.24 14.28
CA PHE A 302 11.75 13.75 14.50
C PHE A 302 10.92 12.79 15.36
N THR A 303 11.09 11.47 15.17
CA THR A 303 10.41 10.48 15.99
C THR A 303 10.91 10.47 17.41
N LEU A 304 12.23 10.64 17.63
CA LEU A 304 12.83 10.74 18.97
C LEU A 304 12.41 12.01 19.71
N LEU A 305 12.18 13.12 19.03
CA LEU A 305 11.72 14.38 19.61
C LEU A 305 10.24 14.37 19.97
N LEU A 306 9.40 13.62 19.24
CA LEU A 306 7.94 13.63 19.37
C LEU A 306 7.45 13.33 20.80
N PRO A 307 8.00 12.34 21.56
CA PRO A 307 7.57 12.07 22.92
C PRO A 307 7.85 13.21 23.93
N TYR A 308 8.75 14.14 23.62
CA TYR A 308 9.14 15.25 24.49
C TYR A 308 8.52 16.59 24.07
N ALA A 309 7.85 16.64 22.90
CA ALA A 309 7.27 17.84 22.34
C ALA A 309 6.01 18.28 23.10
N ASN A 310 5.70 19.58 23.05
CA ASN A 310 4.39 20.12 23.42
C ASN A 310 3.38 19.91 22.28
N LEU A 311 2.09 20.23 22.49
CA LEU A 311 1.03 19.98 21.51
C LEU A 311 1.31 20.60 20.14
N PHE A 312 1.78 21.86 20.10
CA PHE A 312 2.07 22.56 18.85
C PHE A 312 3.18 21.86 18.06
N TRP A 313 4.30 21.56 18.71
CA TRP A 313 5.42 20.84 18.09
C TRP A 313 5.07 19.39 17.75
N THR A 314 4.24 18.72 18.55
CA THR A 314 3.73 17.39 18.24
C THR A 314 2.94 17.39 16.92
N GLY A 315 2.13 18.41 16.68
CA GLY A 315 1.42 18.59 15.41
C GLY A 315 2.38 18.77 14.24
N ILE A 316 3.38 19.65 14.37
CA ILE A 316 4.39 19.88 13.32
C ILE A 316 5.22 18.61 13.06
N LEU A 317 5.73 18.00 14.13
CA LEU A 317 6.54 16.78 14.01
C LEU A 317 5.76 15.64 13.36
N SER A 318 4.47 15.47 13.68
CA SER A 318 3.66 14.43 13.05
C SER A 318 3.50 14.65 11.54
N VAL A 319 3.36 15.91 11.08
CA VAL A 319 3.32 16.24 9.65
C VAL A 319 4.66 15.90 8.98
N VAL A 320 5.78 16.33 9.56
CA VAL A 320 7.13 16.04 9.05
C VAL A 320 7.37 14.53 8.97
N ILE A 321 7.04 13.81 10.05
CA ILE A 321 7.14 12.35 10.11
C ILE A 321 6.27 11.70 9.02
N GLY A 322 5.03 12.16 8.87
CA GLY A 322 4.09 11.64 7.88
C GLY A 322 4.63 11.77 6.45
N VAL A 323 5.10 12.96 6.07
CA VAL A 323 5.65 13.22 4.73
C VAL A 323 6.90 12.37 4.48
N ILE A 324 7.86 12.37 5.41
CA ILE A 324 9.14 11.68 5.22
C ILE A 324 8.92 10.16 5.17
N LEU A 325 8.23 9.60 6.17
CA LEU A 325 8.06 8.17 6.30
C LEU A 325 7.23 7.56 5.16
N ALA A 326 6.22 8.30 4.67
CA ALA A 326 5.34 7.81 3.60
C ALA A 326 6.07 7.63 2.27
N SER A 327 7.09 8.45 1.99
CA SER A 327 7.85 8.43 0.73
C SER A 327 8.63 7.11 0.50
N ALA A 328 8.92 6.33 1.56
CA ALA A 328 9.68 5.08 1.45
C ALA A 328 8.94 3.97 0.70
N PHE A 329 7.62 3.83 0.88
CA PHE A 329 6.92 2.62 0.44
C PHE A 329 6.90 2.41 -1.07
N PRO A 330 6.57 3.42 -1.91
CA PRO A 330 6.69 3.28 -3.36
C PRO A 330 8.10 2.90 -3.81
N ALA A 331 9.12 3.52 -3.20
CA ALA A 331 10.52 3.23 -3.50
C ALA A 331 10.91 1.80 -3.12
N ILE A 332 10.47 1.28 -1.96
CA ILE A 332 10.71 -0.09 -1.51
C ILE A 332 10.09 -1.09 -2.49
N VAL A 333 8.83 -0.88 -2.88
CA VAL A 333 8.13 -1.77 -3.81
C VAL A 333 8.85 -1.84 -5.15
N VAL A 334 9.20 -0.68 -5.73
CA VAL A 334 9.91 -0.62 -7.01
C VAL A 334 11.30 -1.23 -6.92
N TYR A 335 12.05 -0.91 -5.85
CA TYR A 335 13.38 -1.49 -5.62
C TYR A 335 13.33 -3.04 -5.55
N GLY A 336 12.34 -3.60 -4.83
CA GLY A 336 12.15 -5.04 -4.76
C GLY A 336 11.76 -5.67 -6.10
N GLN A 337 10.93 -4.99 -6.88
CA GLN A 337 10.57 -5.43 -8.25
C GLN A 337 11.77 -5.46 -9.19
N GLU A 338 12.74 -4.56 -8.99
CA GLU A 338 13.98 -4.51 -9.77
C GLU A 338 15.01 -5.55 -9.34
N LEU A 339 15.01 -5.92 -8.05
CA LEU A 339 15.86 -7.00 -7.54
C LEU A 339 15.54 -8.37 -8.15
N ILE A 340 14.28 -8.63 -8.49
CA ILE A 340 13.80 -9.91 -9.03
C ILE A 340 13.00 -9.65 -10.31
N PRO A 341 13.68 -9.42 -11.45
CA PRO A 341 13.01 -9.22 -12.74
C PRO A 341 12.08 -10.39 -13.08
N GLY A 342 10.91 -10.07 -13.67
CA GLY A 342 9.90 -11.07 -14.02
C GLY A 342 9.01 -11.54 -12.87
N ARG A 343 9.22 -11.07 -11.63
CA ARG A 343 8.42 -11.43 -10.44
C ARG A 343 7.74 -10.22 -9.80
N VAL A 344 7.31 -9.27 -10.61
CA VAL A 344 6.73 -7.99 -10.17
C VAL A 344 5.51 -8.17 -9.27
N GLY A 345 4.59 -9.06 -9.66
CA GLY A 345 3.38 -9.34 -8.88
C GLY A 345 3.69 -10.04 -7.56
N MET A 346 4.59 -11.03 -7.57
CA MET A 346 5.01 -11.75 -6.37
C MET A 346 5.66 -10.81 -5.35
N ILE A 347 6.58 -9.96 -5.77
CA ILE A 347 7.27 -9.02 -4.89
C ILE A 347 6.29 -7.97 -4.36
N SER A 348 5.43 -7.43 -5.20
CA SER A 348 4.38 -6.51 -4.74
C SER A 348 3.48 -7.18 -3.71
N GLY A 349 2.99 -8.38 -4.00
CA GLY A 349 2.17 -9.14 -3.07
C GLY A 349 2.85 -9.44 -1.74
N LEU A 350 4.15 -9.79 -1.77
CA LEU A 350 4.95 -10.00 -0.57
C LEU A 350 5.01 -8.72 0.29
N PHE A 351 5.33 -7.58 -0.33
CA PHE A 351 5.53 -6.34 0.41
C PHE A 351 4.21 -5.73 0.89
N PHE A 352 3.16 -5.73 0.08
CA PHE A 352 1.83 -5.27 0.53
C PHE A 352 1.24 -6.18 1.62
N GLY A 353 1.29 -7.51 1.41
CA GLY A 353 0.81 -8.46 2.40
C GLY A 353 1.54 -8.35 3.73
N PHE A 354 2.88 -8.23 3.69
CA PHE A 354 3.69 -8.05 4.89
C PHE A 354 3.42 -6.70 5.57
N ALA A 355 3.30 -5.61 4.80
CA ALA A 355 3.02 -4.28 5.32
C ALA A 355 1.70 -4.24 6.10
N PHE A 356 0.62 -4.75 5.50
CA PHE A 356 -0.69 -4.79 6.15
C PHE A 356 -0.74 -5.75 7.32
N GLY A 357 -0.12 -6.93 7.19
CA GLY A 357 0.01 -7.88 8.28
C GLY A 357 0.78 -7.29 9.48
N THR A 358 1.90 -6.61 9.21
CA THR A 358 2.71 -5.94 10.24
C THR A 358 1.94 -4.82 10.92
N ALA A 359 1.18 -4.01 10.18
CA ALA A 359 0.37 -2.96 10.77
C ALA A 359 -0.71 -3.52 11.70
N GLY A 360 -1.39 -4.60 11.31
CA GLY A 360 -2.39 -5.26 12.14
C GLY A 360 -1.80 -5.86 13.42
N VAL A 361 -0.71 -6.63 13.30
CA VAL A 361 0.00 -7.20 14.46
C VAL A 361 0.57 -6.09 15.34
N GLY A 362 1.14 -5.05 14.71
CA GLY A 362 1.67 -3.89 15.43
C GLY A 362 0.60 -3.20 16.27
N ALA A 363 -0.57 -2.95 15.71
CA ALA A 363 -1.67 -2.36 16.47
C ALA A 363 -2.07 -3.21 17.68
N ALA A 364 -2.19 -4.53 17.53
CA ALA A 364 -2.53 -5.43 18.65
C ALA A 364 -1.47 -5.43 19.75
N LEU A 365 -0.18 -5.58 19.37
CA LEU A 365 0.93 -5.62 20.34
C LEU A 365 1.13 -4.28 21.06
N LEU A 366 0.93 -3.16 20.34
CA LEU A 366 1.05 -1.82 20.94
C LEU A 366 -0.14 -1.51 21.85
N GLY A 367 -1.32 -2.06 21.58
CA GLY A 367 -2.47 -1.99 22.49
C GLY A 367 -2.20 -2.71 23.79
N GLU A 368 -1.74 -3.96 23.72
CA GLU A 368 -1.36 -4.73 24.90
C GLU A 368 -0.25 -4.02 25.71
N LEU A 369 0.76 -3.47 25.02
CA LEU A 369 1.82 -2.70 25.68
C LEU A 369 1.27 -1.45 26.37
N ALA A 370 0.29 -0.77 25.76
CA ALA A 370 -0.34 0.40 26.36
C ALA A 370 -1.16 0.05 27.61
N ASP A 371 -1.84 -1.09 27.61
CA ASP A 371 -2.62 -1.59 28.74
C ASP A 371 -1.70 -2.03 29.91
N LEU A 372 -0.55 -2.63 29.60
CA LEU A 372 0.45 -3.04 30.58
C LEU A 372 1.30 -1.90 31.15
N THR A 373 1.39 -0.79 30.45
CA THR A 373 2.24 0.36 30.82
C THR A 373 1.43 1.67 30.76
N ASP A 374 1.68 2.48 29.77
CA ASP A 374 0.91 3.66 29.38
C ASP A 374 1.19 4.03 27.91
N ILE A 375 0.34 4.88 27.35
CA ILE A 375 0.45 5.28 25.94
C ILE A 375 1.69 6.12 25.65
N ASN A 376 2.24 6.87 26.63
CA ASN A 376 3.44 7.68 26.43
C ASN A 376 4.67 6.76 26.31
N PHE A 377 4.71 5.68 27.08
CA PHE A 377 5.76 4.68 26.98
C PHE A 377 5.74 3.98 25.62
N VAL A 378 4.56 3.67 25.08
CA VAL A 378 4.41 3.13 23.69
C VAL A 378 5.06 4.08 22.68
N TYR A 379 4.79 5.39 22.77
CA TYR A 379 5.38 6.38 21.86
C TYR A 379 6.89 6.51 22.03
N LEU A 380 7.39 6.40 23.27
CA LEU A 380 8.83 6.39 23.56
C LEU A 380 9.51 5.18 22.90
N VAL A 381 8.97 3.98 23.08
CA VAL A 381 9.53 2.75 22.49
C VAL A 381 9.47 2.82 20.96
N CYS A 382 8.32 3.19 20.41
CA CYS A 382 8.14 3.29 18.95
C CYS A 382 9.08 4.33 18.32
N SER A 383 9.47 5.38 19.03
CA SER A 383 10.34 6.44 18.52
C SER A 383 11.71 5.94 18.03
N PHE A 384 12.18 4.79 18.53
CA PHE A 384 13.45 4.16 18.14
C PHE A 384 13.32 3.25 16.90
N LEU A 385 12.12 2.85 16.52
CA LEU A 385 11.92 1.92 15.37
C LEU A 385 12.62 2.39 14.09
N PRO A 386 12.58 3.68 13.71
CA PRO A 386 13.27 4.14 12.50
C PRO A 386 14.78 3.96 12.50
N ALA A 387 15.41 3.68 13.65
CA ALA A 387 16.85 3.33 13.69
C ALA A 387 17.18 2.07 12.88
N VAL A 388 16.21 1.16 12.66
CA VAL A 388 16.32 0.03 11.73
C VAL A 388 16.67 0.50 10.31
N GLY A 389 16.41 1.77 9.98
CA GLY A 389 16.84 2.41 8.73
C GLY A 389 18.34 2.34 8.46
N LEU A 390 19.19 2.14 9.49
CA LEU A 390 20.62 1.86 9.32
C LEU A 390 20.87 0.64 8.41
N LEU A 391 19.98 -0.35 8.42
CA LEU A 391 20.09 -1.55 7.57
C LEU A 391 20.02 -1.21 6.07
N ALA A 392 19.48 -0.08 5.67
CA ALA A 392 19.47 0.35 4.27
C ALA A 392 20.87 0.55 3.69
N ALA A 393 21.90 0.71 4.54
CA ALA A 393 23.31 0.74 4.11
C ALA A 393 23.71 -0.55 3.36
N PHE A 394 23.15 -1.70 3.77
CA PHE A 394 23.46 -3.01 3.16
C PHE A 394 22.75 -3.24 1.82
N LEU A 395 21.82 -2.36 1.41
CA LEU A 395 21.20 -2.45 0.09
C LEU A 395 22.21 -2.10 -0.99
N PRO A 396 22.35 -2.91 -2.07
CA PRO A 396 23.18 -2.55 -3.22
C PRO A 396 22.62 -1.31 -3.93
N ASN A 397 23.49 -0.55 -4.59
CA ASN A 397 23.03 0.49 -5.51
C ASN A 397 22.77 -0.14 -6.88
N LEU A 398 21.49 -0.32 -7.23
CA LEU A 398 21.08 -1.00 -8.46
C LEU A 398 21.46 -0.18 -9.71
N GLU A 399 21.48 1.14 -9.61
CA GLU A 399 21.84 2.05 -10.69
C GLU A 399 23.32 1.92 -11.08
N ARG A 400 24.22 1.87 -10.06
CA ARG A 400 25.65 1.69 -10.28
C ARG A 400 26.02 0.29 -10.71
N ALA A 401 25.19 -0.70 -10.41
CA ALA A 401 25.43 -2.09 -10.79
C ALA A 401 25.05 -2.38 -12.26
N GLY A 402 24.66 -1.38 -13.05
CA GLY A 402 24.25 -1.57 -14.45
C GLY A 402 22.95 -2.37 -14.61
N LEU A 403 22.17 -2.48 -13.52
CA LEU A 403 20.90 -3.20 -13.50
C LEU A 403 19.74 -2.31 -13.96
N HIS A 404 19.94 -1.00 -14.10
CA HIS A 404 19.11 -0.13 -14.90
C HIS A 404 19.50 -0.29 -16.35
N THR A 405 18.57 -0.79 -17.14
CA THR A 405 18.65 -0.85 -18.59
C THR A 405 19.23 0.42 -19.18
N ALA A 406 20.13 0.25 -20.14
CA ALA A 406 20.65 1.28 -21.01
C ALA A 406 19.52 2.12 -21.63
N GLN A 407 19.16 3.20 -20.97
CA GLN A 407 18.23 4.22 -21.46
C GLN A 407 18.81 5.63 -21.31
N GLU A 408 20.10 5.74 -21.00
CA GLU A 408 20.82 7.01 -21.06
C GLU A 408 22.21 6.75 -21.65
N SER A 409 22.30 6.65 -22.98
CA SER A 409 23.48 7.10 -23.68
C SER A 409 23.22 8.56 -24.08
N PRO A 410 23.98 9.50 -23.54
CA PRO A 410 23.92 10.87 -24.04
C PRO A 410 24.71 10.93 -25.34
N VAL A 411 24.09 11.32 -26.42
CA VAL A 411 24.68 12.20 -27.48
C VAL A 411 23.58 13.09 -27.98
#